data_72976d3e31b3c8f2fda7863247d24812
#
_entry.id   72976d3e31b3c8f2fda7863247d24812
#
_cell.length_a   1.000
_cell.length_b   1.000
_cell.length_c   1.000
_cell.angle_alpha   90.00
_cell.angle_beta   90.00
_cell.angle_gamma   90.00
#
_symmetry.space_group_name_H-M   'P 1'
#
loop_
_entity.id
_entity.type
_entity.pdbx_description
1 polymer ?
#
loop_
_entity_poly.entity_id
_entity_poly.type
_entity_poly.pdbx_seq_one_letter_code
_entity_poly.pdbx_strand_id
1 'polypeptide(L)'
;MPLVYSYSSNRGRKEKNDDAVSVSKNKQGALIAIVCDGVGSHSNAAYSSNYIVTTLEKEWQDLTFANFNNMKNWLCDRIEKFNTELFSKSKDKNEKMGTTIVSVAIFDGQVVVYNIGDSSAYGLTRDNEMNVLTVEDSFVGALISAGAITEEEAKNHPERHVLTQAIATKENIELHTFIDDLSNYDYFLLCSDGLTNMVENEEIQNIVRNNELTFAVDDLIDKCVKRGGVDNISVAIIKNLRGDNHDK
;
A
#
# COMPACT_ATOMS: atom_id res chain seq x y z
N MET A 1 -9.73 -0.74 20.15
CA MET A 1 -8.49 -1.53 20.33
C MET A 1 -7.32 -0.62 19.99
N PRO A 2 -6.24 -0.59 20.78
CA PRO A 2 -5.09 0.24 20.43
C PRO A 2 -4.38 -0.33 19.20
N LEU A 3 -4.15 0.52 18.19
CA LEU A 3 -3.36 0.24 17.03
C LEU A 3 -2.00 0.93 17.18
N VAL A 4 -0.92 0.17 16.95
CA VAL A 4 0.44 0.70 16.88
C VAL A 4 0.99 0.45 15.48
N TYR A 5 1.94 1.26 15.05
CA TYR A 5 2.45 1.18 13.68
C TYR A 5 3.88 1.66 13.58
N SER A 6 4.54 1.21 12.53
CA SER A 6 5.83 1.72 12.07
C SER A 6 5.85 1.72 10.55
N TYR A 7 6.58 2.66 9.95
CA TYR A 7 6.75 2.75 8.51
C TYR A 7 8.09 3.40 8.15
N SER A 8 8.58 3.08 6.98
CA SER A 8 9.79 3.68 6.43
C SER A 8 9.83 3.52 4.92
N SER A 9 10.64 4.35 4.27
CA SER A 9 10.90 4.29 2.83
C SER A 9 12.38 4.48 2.56
N ASN A 10 12.90 3.75 1.58
CA ASN A 10 14.30 3.81 1.16
C ASN A 10 14.39 3.85 -0.37
N ARG A 11 15.24 4.71 -0.89
CA ARG A 11 15.41 4.86 -2.35
C ARG A 11 16.09 3.66 -3.04
N GLY A 12 16.64 2.72 -2.26
CA GLY A 12 17.49 1.67 -2.81
C GLY A 12 18.70 2.25 -3.54
N ARG A 13 18.99 1.72 -4.72
CA ARG A 13 20.07 2.22 -5.61
C ARG A 13 19.60 3.23 -6.63
N LYS A 14 18.31 3.57 -6.67
CA LYS A 14 17.81 4.61 -7.56
C LYS A 14 18.39 5.97 -7.18
N GLU A 15 18.43 6.90 -8.12
CA GLU A 15 18.89 8.27 -7.85
C GLU A 15 17.94 9.03 -6.95
N LYS A 16 16.63 8.74 -7.08
CA LYS A 16 15.53 9.37 -6.34
C LYS A 16 14.65 8.32 -5.69
N ASN A 17 13.92 8.75 -4.69
CA ASN A 17 12.83 7.98 -4.14
C ASN A 17 11.52 8.52 -4.74
N ASP A 18 10.90 7.72 -5.58
CA ASP A 18 9.62 8.02 -6.21
C ASP A 18 8.44 7.44 -5.41
N ASP A 19 8.73 6.62 -4.38
CA ASP A 19 7.77 6.15 -3.41
C ASP A 19 7.41 7.22 -2.37
N ALA A 20 6.20 7.09 -1.81
CA ALA A 20 5.78 7.81 -0.62
C ALA A 20 4.97 6.90 0.30
N VAL A 21 5.16 7.05 1.62
CA VAL A 21 4.47 6.28 2.65
C VAL A 21 4.09 7.18 3.84
N SER A 22 2.92 6.94 4.40
CA SER A 22 2.48 7.59 5.65
C SER A 22 1.54 6.68 6.44
N VAL A 23 1.57 6.82 7.76
CA VAL A 23 0.55 6.26 8.65
C VAL A 23 0.14 7.33 9.65
N SER A 24 -1.14 7.62 9.71
CA SER A 24 -1.65 8.67 10.60
C SER A 24 -2.98 8.31 11.25
N LYS A 25 -3.30 8.98 12.35
CA LYS A 25 -4.60 8.90 13.03
C LYS A 25 -5.31 10.24 12.95
N ASN A 26 -6.63 10.19 12.78
CA ASN A 26 -7.46 11.38 12.89
C ASN A 26 -7.83 11.70 14.34
N LYS A 27 -8.60 12.75 14.55
CA LYS A 27 -9.05 13.21 15.88
C LYS A 27 -9.89 12.19 16.66
N GLN A 28 -10.48 11.21 15.97
CA GLN A 28 -11.29 10.13 16.58
C GLN A 28 -10.47 8.85 16.79
N GLY A 29 -9.21 8.81 16.39
CA GLY A 29 -8.37 7.63 16.46
C GLY A 29 -8.56 6.65 15.27
N ALA A 30 -9.36 7.00 14.26
CA ALA A 30 -9.37 6.25 13.01
C ALA A 30 -7.98 6.33 12.36
N LEU A 31 -7.44 5.17 11.95
CA LEU A 31 -6.09 5.06 11.39
C LEU A 31 -6.17 4.88 9.89
N ILE A 32 -5.26 5.53 9.17
CA ILE A 32 -4.97 5.26 7.76
C ILE A 32 -3.48 5.00 7.56
N ALA A 33 -3.15 3.98 6.77
CA ALA A 33 -1.83 3.75 6.21
C ALA A 33 -1.92 3.84 4.69
N ILE A 34 -0.91 4.42 4.05
CA ILE A 34 -0.89 4.68 2.61
C ILE A 34 0.52 4.40 2.09
N VAL A 35 0.62 3.66 0.99
CA VAL A 35 1.85 3.53 0.19
C VAL A 35 1.49 3.88 -1.25
N CYS A 36 2.32 4.71 -1.88
CA CYS A 36 2.22 5.09 -3.27
C CYS A 36 3.60 4.91 -3.92
N ASP A 37 3.65 4.19 -5.03
CA ASP A 37 4.83 4.03 -5.88
C ASP A 37 4.65 4.90 -7.12
N GLY A 38 5.53 5.86 -7.30
CA GLY A 38 5.46 6.82 -8.39
C GLY A 38 5.89 6.21 -9.73
N VAL A 39 5.00 6.24 -10.71
CA VAL A 39 5.26 5.72 -12.06
C VAL A 39 5.30 6.85 -13.09
N GLY A 40 6.24 6.78 -14.02
CA GLY A 40 6.37 7.78 -15.09
C GLY A 40 7.78 8.30 -15.29
N SER A 41 7.92 9.45 -15.95
CA SER A 41 9.22 10.02 -16.29
C SER A 41 9.72 11.00 -15.23
N HIS A 42 10.88 10.68 -14.63
CA HIS A 42 11.72 11.60 -13.82
C HIS A 42 11.05 12.27 -12.61
N SER A 43 10.79 13.59 -12.65
CA SER A 43 10.31 14.36 -11.50
C SER A 43 8.83 14.18 -11.20
N ASN A 44 8.07 13.62 -12.11
CA ASN A 44 6.61 13.55 -12.01
C ASN A 44 6.13 12.31 -11.24
N ALA A 45 6.93 11.25 -11.21
CA ALA A 45 6.68 10.06 -10.40
C ALA A 45 6.66 10.42 -8.90
N ALA A 46 7.77 10.95 -8.38
CA ALA A 46 7.86 11.41 -7.00
C ALA A 46 6.82 12.50 -6.65
N TYR A 47 6.49 13.38 -7.61
CA TYR A 47 5.45 14.37 -7.39
C TYR A 47 4.09 13.72 -7.16
N SER A 48 3.72 12.73 -7.98
CA SER A 48 2.41 12.09 -7.92
C SER A 48 2.21 11.31 -6.61
N SER A 49 3.18 10.49 -6.22
CA SER A 49 3.15 9.70 -4.98
C SER A 49 3.10 10.61 -3.74
N ASN A 50 4.00 11.60 -3.67
CA ASN A 50 4.06 12.54 -2.55
C ASN A 50 2.82 13.43 -2.47
N TYR A 51 2.26 13.87 -3.59
CA TYR A 51 1.04 14.69 -3.61
C TYR A 51 -0.14 13.95 -2.96
N ILE A 52 -0.35 12.68 -3.32
CA ILE A 52 -1.44 11.88 -2.75
C ILE A 52 -1.21 11.67 -1.26
N VAL A 53 -0.02 11.15 -0.88
CA VAL A 53 0.25 10.78 0.51
C VAL A 53 0.17 12.00 1.44
N THR A 54 0.83 13.11 1.08
CA THR A 54 0.84 14.29 1.94
C THR A 54 -0.51 15.00 2.02
N THR A 55 -1.27 15.01 0.92
CA THR A 55 -2.60 15.63 0.90
C THR A 55 -3.58 14.79 1.71
N LEU A 56 -3.59 13.47 1.50
CA LEU A 56 -4.51 12.57 2.18
C LEU A 56 -4.22 12.51 3.69
N GLU A 57 -2.94 12.45 4.08
CA GLU A 57 -2.53 12.52 5.49
C GLU A 57 -3.03 13.80 6.16
N LYS A 58 -2.79 14.95 5.55
CA LYS A 58 -3.22 16.25 6.09
C LYS A 58 -4.73 16.35 6.22
N GLU A 59 -5.47 15.97 5.18
CA GLU A 59 -6.94 15.99 5.20
C GLU A 59 -7.46 15.02 6.26
N TRP A 60 -6.91 13.80 6.34
CA TRP A 60 -7.32 12.76 7.28
C TRP A 60 -7.22 13.21 8.74
N GLN A 61 -6.13 13.85 9.13
CA GLN A 61 -5.88 14.29 10.51
C GLN A 61 -6.97 15.22 11.05
N ASP A 62 -7.58 16.02 10.19
CA ASP A 62 -8.61 16.99 10.57
C ASP A 62 -10.03 16.45 10.52
N LEU A 63 -10.26 15.29 9.94
CA LEU A 63 -11.58 14.71 9.73
C LEU A 63 -12.12 13.98 10.96
N THR A 64 -13.45 13.88 10.97
CA THR A 64 -14.21 13.00 11.85
C THR A 64 -15.32 12.34 11.04
N PHE A 65 -15.63 11.09 11.36
CA PHE A 65 -16.62 10.31 10.64
C PHE A 65 -17.73 9.84 11.58
N ALA A 66 -18.97 9.86 11.14
CA ALA A 66 -20.11 9.39 11.91
C ALA A 66 -20.12 7.86 12.10
N ASN A 67 -19.58 7.13 11.09
CA ASN A 67 -19.48 5.66 11.10
C ASN A 67 -18.49 5.20 10.02
N PHE A 68 -18.21 3.90 9.98
CA PHE A 68 -17.32 3.27 9.02
C PHE A 68 -17.71 3.56 7.56
N ASN A 69 -18.99 3.51 7.21
CA ASN A 69 -19.44 3.75 5.83
C ASN A 69 -19.15 5.18 5.37
N ASN A 70 -19.31 6.17 6.24
CA ASN A 70 -18.94 7.56 5.91
C ASN A 70 -17.44 7.69 5.65
N MET A 71 -16.60 7.05 6.47
CA MET A 71 -15.16 7.02 6.27
C MET A 71 -14.78 6.34 4.95
N LYS A 72 -15.33 5.13 4.72
CA LYS A 72 -15.09 4.35 3.52
C LYS A 72 -15.44 5.13 2.24
N ASN A 73 -16.63 5.72 2.20
CA ASN A 73 -17.09 6.45 1.03
C ASN A 73 -16.25 7.71 0.79
N TRP A 74 -15.94 8.46 1.85
CA TRP A 74 -15.07 9.63 1.75
C TRP A 74 -13.69 9.27 1.15
N LEU A 75 -13.10 8.16 1.62
CA LEU A 75 -11.78 7.73 1.12
C LEU A 75 -11.85 7.28 -0.35
N CYS A 76 -12.90 6.56 -0.73
CA CYS A 76 -13.17 6.19 -2.13
C CYS A 76 -13.24 7.41 -3.03
N ASP A 77 -14.15 8.35 -2.70
CA ASP A 77 -14.35 9.59 -3.46
C ASP A 77 -13.05 10.41 -3.56
N ARG A 78 -12.25 10.40 -2.50
CA ARG A 78 -10.98 11.14 -2.46
C ARG A 78 -9.92 10.54 -3.38
N ILE A 79 -9.82 9.21 -3.44
CA ILE A 79 -8.90 8.51 -4.35
C ILE A 79 -9.30 8.77 -5.81
N GLU A 80 -10.58 8.66 -6.14
CA GLU A 80 -11.09 8.98 -7.49
C GLU A 80 -10.80 10.42 -7.88
N LYS A 81 -10.95 11.35 -6.94
CA LYS A 81 -10.63 12.75 -7.15
C LYS A 81 -9.14 13.00 -7.40
N PHE A 82 -8.23 12.27 -6.72
CA PHE A 82 -6.80 12.33 -7.03
C PHE A 82 -6.51 11.91 -8.47
N ASN A 83 -7.19 10.86 -8.96
CA ASN A 83 -7.05 10.47 -10.35
C ASN A 83 -7.43 11.61 -11.29
N THR A 84 -8.59 12.22 -11.09
CA THR A 84 -9.09 13.32 -11.91
C THR A 84 -8.14 14.53 -11.89
N GLU A 85 -7.66 14.92 -10.71
CA GLU A 85 -6.75 16.06 -10.52
C GLU A 85 -5.41 15.85 -11.22
N LEU A 86 -4.79 14.68 -11.01
CA LEU A 86 -3.48 14.38 -11.58
C LEU A 86 -3.54 14.08 -13.08
N PHE A 87 -4.61 13.42 -13.55
CA PHE A 87 -4.81 13.15 -14.97
C PHE A 87 -5.01 14.45 -15.77
N SER A 88 -5.81 15.40 -15.27
CA SER A 88 -5.97 16.70 -15.89
C SER A 88 -4.64 17.46 -15.96
N LYS A 89 -3.89 17.45 -14.84
CA LYS A 89 -2.57 18.09 -14.79
C LYS A 89 -1.56 17.45 -15.75
N SER A 90 -1.59 16.14 -15.91
CA SER A 90 -0.76 15.39 -16.86
C SER A 90 -1.04 15.84 -18.31
N LYS A 91 -2.32 15.95 -18.67
CA LYS A 91 -2.76 16.43 -19.99
C LYS A 91 -2.34 17.87 -20.26
N ASP A 92 -2.58 18.78 -19.31
CA ASP A 92 -2.30 20.20 -19.46
C ASP A 92 -0.82 20.48 -19.69
N LYS A 93 0.05 19.71 -19.04
CA LYS A 93 1.50 19.86 -19.17
C LYS A 93 2.12 18.99 -20.27
N ASN A 94 1.35 18.07 -20.85
CA ASN A 94 1.84 17.02 -21.75
C ASN A 94 3.01 16.21 -21.13
N GLU A 95 2.90 15.95 -19.83
CA GLU A 95 3.91 15.23 -19.03
C GLU A 95 3.30 13.92 -18.51
N LYS A 96 4.02 12.81 -18.70
CA LYS A 96 3.60 11.53 -18.12
C LYS A 96 3.82 11.58 -16.61
N MET A 97 2.75 11.40 -15.85
CA MET A 97 2.78 11.27 -14.39
C MET A 97 1.77 10.19 -13.98
N GLY A 98 2.06 9.55 -12.86
CA GLY A 98 1.18 8.56 -12.29
C GLY A 98 1.76 8.01 -11.00
N THR A 99 0.97 7.23 -10.31
CA THR A 99 1.39 6.51 -9.12
C THR A 99 0.45 5.37 -8.82
N THR A 100 0.94 4.30 -8.21
CA THR A 100 0.09 3.33 -7.53
C THR A 100 -0.54 3.97 -6.30
N ILE A 101 -1.51 3.33 -5.73
CA ILE A 101 -1.98 3.57 -4.36
C ILE A 101 -2.39 2.25 -3.73
N VAL A 102 -1.94 2.00 -2.52
CA VAL A 102 -2.53 1.06 -1.60
C VAL A 102 -2.79 1.76 -0.27
N SER A 103 -3.99 1.63 0.26
CA SER A 103 -4.37 2.21 1.55
C SER A 103 -5.14 1.22 2.40
N VAL A 104 -4.86 1.23 3.70
CA VAL A 104 -5.61 0.50 4.74
C VAL A 104 -6.16 1.51 5.70
N ALA A 105 -7.50 1.61 5.81
CA ALA A 105 -8.15 2.48 6.76
C ALA A 105 -8.96 1.66 7.78
N ILE A 106 -8.77 1.98 9.06
CA ILE A 106 -9.36 1.25 10.19
C ILE A 106 -10.16 2.20 11.06
N PHE A 107 -11.44 1.88 11.24
CA PHE A 107 -12.36 2.63 12.09
C PHE A 107 -13.50 1.74 12.58
N ASP A 108 -13.94 1.93 13.80
CA ASP A 108 -15.12 1.26 14.39
C ASP A 108 -15.09 -0.27 14.29
N GLY A 109 -13.91 -0.87 14.48
CA GLY A 109 -13.73 -2.33 14.44
C GLY A 109 -13.70 -2.94 13.05
N GLN A 110 -13.76 -2.13 11.99
CA GLN A 110 -13.72 -2.56 10.61
C GLN A 110 -12.49 -2.02 9.88
N VAL A 111 -12.10 -2.71 8.81
CA VAL A 111 -11.01 -2.34 7.92
C VAL A 111 -11.51 -2.24 6.49
N VAL A 112 -11.05 -1.23 5.76
CA VAL A 112 -11.16 -1.16 4.30
C VAL A 112 -9.78 -1.02 3.69
N VAL A 113 -9.53 -1.78 2.63
CA VAL A 113 -8.35 -1.66 1.78
C VAL A 113 -8.80 -1.16 0.42
N TYR A 114 -8.11 -0.16 -0.10
CA TYR A 114 -8.24 0.31 -1.47
C TYR A 114 -6.90 0.19 -2.18
N ASN A 115 -6.91 -0.30 -3.41
CA ASN A 115 -5.71 -0.28 -4.23
C ASN A 115 -5.97 -0.04 -5.72
N ILE A 116 -4.95 0.51 -6.36
CA ILE A 116 -4.76 0.64 -7.80
C ILE A 116 -3.26 0.48 -8.06
N GLY A 117 -2.90 -0.41 -8.99
CA GLY A 117 -1.51 -0.73 -9.31
C GLY A 117 -1.05 -2.05 -8.69
N ASP A 118 0.26 -2.19 -8.52
CA ASP A 118 0.95 -3.41 -8.05
C ASP A 118 1.51 -3.32 -6.62
N SER A 119 1.36 -2.16 -5.96
CA SER A 119 1.63 -2.06 -4.53
C SER A 119 0.63 -2.90 -3.74
N SER A 120 1.10 -3.57 -2.69
CA SER A 120 0.35 -4.63 -2.03
C SER A 120 0.00 -4.31 -0.58
N ALA A 121 -1.15 -4.84 -0.13
CA ALA A 121 -1.50 -4.94 1.28
C ALA A 121 -1.74 -6.40 1.66
N TYR A 122 -1.27 -6.76 2.84
CA TYR A 122 -1.42 -8.09 3.44
C TYR A 122 -2.07 -7.98 4.81
N GLY A 123 -2.92 -8.95 5.12
CA GLY A 123 -3.47 -9.18 6.44
C GLY A 123 -2.88 -10.45 7.05
N LEU A 124 -2.26 -10.33 8.23
CA LEU A 124 -1.75 -11.49 8.97
C LEU A 124 -2.78 -11.89 10.03
N THR A 125 -3.33 -13.10 9.87
CA THR A 125 -4.37 -13.63 10.76
C THR A 125 -3.77 -14.28 12.00
N ARG A 126 -4.62 -14.61 12.97
CA ARG A 126 -4.22 -15.35 14.19
C ARG A 126 -3.69 -16.74 13.91
N ASP A 127 -4.25 -17.40 12.90
CA ASP A 127 -3.91 -18.78 12.54
C ASP A 127 -2.59 -18.88 11.75
N ASN A 128 -1.81 -17.80 11.82
CA ASN A 128 -0.51 -17.70 11.18
C ASN A 128 -0.57 -17.71 9.64
N GLU A 129 -1.68 -17.27 9.07
CA GLU A 129 -1.82 -17.06 7.65
C GLU A 129 -1.46 -15.62 7.27
N MET A 130 -0.94 -15.42 6.06
CA MET A 130 -0.72 -14.13 5.44
C MET A 130 -1.54 -14.06 4.16
N ASN A 131 -2.59 -13.27 4.18
CA ASN A 131 -3.54 -13.13 3.08
C ASN A 131 -3.26 -11.85 2.29
N VAL A 132 -3.21 -11.95 0.96
CA VAL A 132 -3.17 -10.78 0.07
C VAL A 132 -4.56 -10.13 0.08
N LEU A 133 -4.62 -8.82 0.34
CA LEU A 133 -5.86 -8.04 0.43
C LEU A 133 -6.07 -7.11 -0.78
N THR A 134 -5.15 -7.13 -1.74
CA THR A 134 -5.12 -6.29 -2.93
C THR A 134 -5.26 -7.12 -4.20
N VAL A 135 -5.67 -6.48 -5.28
CA VAL A 135 -5.64 -7.04 -6.64
C VAL A 135 -4.48 -6.38 -7.39
N GLU A 136 -3.64 -7.17 -8.03
CA GLU A 136 -2.48 -6.67 -8.76
C GLU A 136 -2.86 -6.20 -10.16
N ASP A 137 -2.65 -4.92 -10.45
CA ASP A 137 -2.90 -4.30 -11.75
C ASP A 137 -1.63 -4.28 -12.61
N SER A 138 -0.99 -5.44 -12.78
CA SER A 138 0.13 -5.62 -13.70
C SER A 138 -0.25 -6.50 -14.90
N PHE A 139 0.56 -6.45 -15.95
CA PHE A 139 0.38 -7.31 -17.11
C PHE A 139 0.50 -8.79 -16.73
N VAL A 140 1.47 -9.12 -15.90
CA VAL A 140 1.67 -10.51 -15.41
C VAL A 140 0.56 -10.93 -14.46
N GLY A 141 0.07 -10.05 -13.59
CA GLY A 141 -1.09 -10.30 -12.73
C GLY A 141 -2.34 -10.67 -13.54
N ALA A 142 -2.56 -9.97 -14.66
CA ALA A 142 -3.64 -10.30 -15.59
C ALA A 142 -3.47 -11.68 -16.24
N LEU A 143 -2.24 -12.05 -16.62
CA LEU A 143 -1.93 -13.36 -17.19
C LEU A 143 -2.11 -14.50 -16.17
N ILE A 144 -1.69 -14.29 -14.91
CA ILE A 144 -1.90 -15.25 -13.81
C ILE A 144 -3.40 -15.45 -13.58
N SER A 145 -4.16 -14.36 -13.46
CA SER A 145 -5.61 -14.41 -13.24
C SER A 145 -6.36 -15.12 -14.37
N ALA A 146 -5.86 -15.00 -15.61
CA ALA A 146 -6.38 -15.72 -16.77
C ALA A 146 -5.91 -17.19 -16.86
N GLY A 147 -5.04 -17.65 -15.95
CA GLY A 147 -4.44 -18.98 -15.99
C GLY A 147 -3.46 -19.20 -17.16
N ALA A 148 -2.95 -18.12 -17.77
CA ALA A 148 -2.05 -18.18 -18.91
C ALA A 148 -0.60 -18.45 -18.50
N ILE A 149 -0.19 -18.01 -17.32
CA ILE A 149 1.13 -18.27 -16.71
C ILE A 149 0.97 -18.57 -15.22
N THR A 150 1.97 -19.23 -14.64
CA THR A 150 2.10 -19.45 -13.21
C THR A 150 2.77 -18.25 -12.51
N GLU A 151 2.66 -18.14 -11.18
CA GLU A 151 3.37 -17.13 -10.39
C GLU A 151 4.90 -17.23 -10.58
N GLU A 152 5.44 -18.46 -10.73
CA GLU A 152 6.88 -18.67 -10.94
C GLU A 152 7.34 -18.18 -12.32
N GLU A 153 6.52 -18.35 -13.37
CA GLU A 153 6.79 -17.82 -14.70
C GLU A 153 6.72 -16.29 -14.73
N ALA A 154 5.80 -15.71 -13.96
CA ALA A 154 5.64 -14.25 -13.84
C ALA A 154 6.88 -13.56 -13.27
N LYS A 155 7.57 -14.17 -12.29
CA LYS A 155 8.79 -13.60 -11.66
C LYS A 155 9.89 -13.28 -12.67
N ASN A 156 9.97 -14.06 -13.75
CA ASN A 156 10.99 -13.90 -14.80
C ASN A 156 10.44 -13.31 -16.11
N HIS A 157 9.18 -12.88 -16.11
CA HIS A 157 8.56 -12.36 -17.34
C HIS A 157 9.17 -10.99 -17.72
N PRO A 158 9.48 -10.73 -19.00
CA PRO A 158 10.09 -9.47 -19.44
C PRO A 158 9.22 -8.23 -19.15
N GLU A 159 7.90 -8.39 -19.13
CA GLU A 159 6.92 -7.33 -18.90
C GLU A 159 6.34 -7.34 -17.48
N ARG A 160 7.04 -7.93 -16.49
CA ARG A 160 6.57 -8.01 -15.09
C ARG A 160 6.36 -6.66 -14.40
N HIS A 161 7.00 -5.60 -14.89
CA HIS A 161 6.86 -4.24 -14.37
C HIS A 161 5.86 -3.38 -15.15
N VAL A 162 5.11 -3.97 -16.09
CA VAL A 162 4.13 -3.23 -16.88
C VAL A 162 2.81 -3.19 -16.15
N LEU A 163 2.42 -2.01 -15.69
CA LEU A 163 1.12 -1.78 -15.05
C LEU A 163 0.00 -1.71 -16.09
N THR A 164 -1.13 -2.32 -15.77
CA THR A 164 -2.37 -2.22 -16.56
C THR A 164 -3.18 -0.99 -16.19
N GLN A 165 -3.06 -0.53 -14.94
CA GLN A 165 -3.57 0.76 -14.49
C GLN A 165 -2.76 1.34 -13.33
N ALA A 166 -2.80 2.66 -13.21
CA ALA A 166 -2.31 3.46 -12.08
C ALA A 166 -3.06 4.79 -12.04
N ILE A 167 -3.03 5.49 -10.92
CA ILE A 167 -3.57 6.85 -10.78
C ILE A 167 -2.94 7.77 -11.84
N ALA A 168 -3.74 8.61 -12.47
CA ALA A 168 -3.37 9.58 -13.51
C ALA A 168 -2.96 8.99 -14.88
N THR A 169 -2.97 7.68 -15.06
CA THR A 169 -2.65 7.05 -16.36
C THR A 169 -3.87 6.96 -17.29
N LYS A 170 -5.07 6.91 -16.72
CA LYS A 170 -6.36 6.84 -17.44
C LYS A 170 -7.37 7.76 -16.81
N GLU A 171 -8.33 8.23 -17.61
CA GLU A 171 -9.44 9.07 -17.13
C GLU A 171 -10.32 8.30 -16.14
N ASN A 172 -10.68 7.07 -16.48
CA ASN A 172 -11.45 6.18 -15.64
C ASN A 172 -10.53 5.08 -15.10
N ILE A 173 -10.54 4.91 -13.79
CA ILE A 173 -9.81 3.88 -13.06
C ILE A 173 -10.80 2.92 -12.40
N GLU A 174 -10.38 1.70 -12.17
CA GLU A 174 -11.12 0.72 -11.38
C GLU A 174 -10.45 0.61 -9.99
N LEU A 175 -11.14 1.10 -8.96
CA LEU A 175 -10.65 1.07 -7.60
C LEU A 175 -11.03 -0.27 -6.95
N HIS A 176 -10.04 -1.11 -6.70
CA HIS A 176 -10.24 -2.37 -5.99
C HIS A 176 -10.52 -2.10 -4.51
N THR A 177 -11.45 -2.86 -3.95
CA THR A 177 -11.92 -2.66 -2.58
C THR A 177 -12.01 -4.00 -1.86
N PHE A 178 -11.39 -4.08 -0.68
CA PHE A 178 -11.54 -5.18 0.26
C PHE A 178 -12.06 -4.64 1.59
N ILE A 179 -13.01 -5.33 2.23
CA ILE A 179 -13.60 -4.94 3.52
C ILE A 179 -13.68 -6.18 4.40
N ASP A 180 -13.30 -6.03 5.67
CA ASP A 180 -13.41 -7.11 6.64
C ASP A 180 -13.45 -6.55 8.08
N ASP A 181 -13.67 -7.43 9.06
CA ASP A 181 -13.60 -7.12 10.47
C ASP A 181 -12.14 -7.05 10.95
N LEU A 182 -11.77 -5.98 11.65
CA LEU A 182 -10.46 -5.82 12.26
C LEU A 182 -10.08 -7.01 13.17
N SER A 183 -11.09 -7.67 13.74
CA SER A 183 -10.88 -8.80 14.65
C SER A 183 -10.25 -10.02 13.98
N ASN A 184 -10.24 -10.15 12.66
CA ASN A 184 -9.65 -11.26 11.94
C ASN A 184 -8.11 -11.15 11.83
N TYR A 185 -7.54 -9.97 12.12
CA TYR A 185 -6.14 -9.69 11.84
C TYR A 185 -5.36 -9.24 13.09
N ASP A 186 -4.13 -9.71 13.20
CA ASP A 186 -3.14 -9.23 14.17
C ASP A 186 -2.27 -8.13 13.58
N TYR A 187 -1.96 -8.21 12.27
CA TYR A 187 -1.16 -7.21 11.57
C TYR A 187 -1.71 -6.91 10.18
N PHE A 188 -1.44 -5.69 9.71
CA PHE A 188 -1.48 -5.32 8.30
C PHE A 188 -0.10 -4.86 7.87
N LEU A 189 0.31 -5.28 6.68
CA LEU A 189 1.52 -4.83 6.01
C LEU A 189 1.11 -4.19 4.69
N LEU A 190 1.61 -2.99 4.40
CA LEU A 190 1.53 -2.35 3.09
C LEU A 190 2.94 -2.17 2.55
N CYS A 191 3.13 -2.36 1.26
CA CYS A 191 4.43 -2.14 0.63
C CYS A 191 4.32 -1.80 -0.86
N SER A 192 5.36 -1.14 -1.39
CA SER A 192 5.62 -1.09 -2.82
C SER A 192 6.22 -2.41 -3.32
N ASP A 193 6.26 -2.59 -4.64
CA ASP A 193 6.80 -3.80 -5.29
C ASP A 193 8.29 -4.03 -5.01
N GLY A 194 9.03 -2.97 -4.66
CA GLY A 194 10.43 -3.08 -4.24
C GLY A 194 10.68 -3.97 -3.03
N LEU A 195 9.65 -4.23 -2.17
CA LEU A 195 9.75 -5.24 -1.13
C LEU A 195 9.50 -6.64 -1.69
N THR A 196 8.38 -6.85 -2.34
CA THR A 196 7.89 -8.18 -2.77
C THR A 196 8.73 -8.78 -3.89
N ASN A 197 9.38 -7.94 -4.71
CA ASN A 197 10.36 -8.38 -5.71
C ASN A 197 11.67 -8.90 -5.09
N MET A 198 11.93 -8.65 -3.80
CA MET A 198 13.19 -8.96 -3.14
C MET A 198 13.06 -9.92 -1.96
N VAL A 199 11.89 -9.99 -1.33
CA VAL A 199 11.66 -10.77 -0.10
C VAL A 199 10.40 -11.61 -0.29
N GLU A 200 10.53 -12.91 -0.09
CA GLU A 200 9.41 -13.86 -0.21
C GLU A 200 8.41 -13.70 0.95
N ASN A 201 7.14 -14.00 0.68
CA ASN A 201 6.04 -13.81 1.64
C ASN A 201 6.27 -14.51 2.98
N GLU A 202 6.81 -15.74 3.00
CA GLU A 202 7.12 -16.46 4.23
C GLU A 202 8.18 -15.75 5.09
N GLU A 203 9.17 -15.13 4.44
CA GLU A 203 10.21 -14.37 5.12
C GLU A 203 9.65 -13.06 5.67
N ILE A 204 8.81 -12.36 4.90
CA ILE A 204 8.09 -11.15 5.34
C ILE A 204 7.27 -11.47 6.59
N GLN A 205 6.46 -12.53 6.54
CA GLN A 205 5.62 -12.97 7.64
C GLN A 205 6.43 -13.26 8.91
N ASN A 206 7.53 -14.00 8.77
CA ASN A 206 8.41 -14.33 9.88
C ASN A 206 9.01 -13.07 10.54
N ILE A 207 9.43 -12.09 9.74
CA ILE A 207 10.00 -10.84 10.24
C ILE A 207 8.95 -10.03 11.00
N VAL A 208 7.76 -9.86 10.41
CA VAL A 208 6.66 -9.06 11.00
C VAL A 208 6.20 -9.65 12.35
N ARG A 209 6.14 -10.96 12.47
CA ARG A 209 5.65 -11.61 13.69
C ARG A 209 6.66 -11.69 14.82
N ASN A 210 7.93 -11.81 14.50
CA ASN A 210 8.98 -12.15 15.49
C ASN A 210 9.81 -10.95 15.95
N ASN A 211 9.52 -9.75 15.43
CA ASN A 211 10.25 -8.54 15.79
C ASN A 211 9.32 -7.43 16.30
N GLU A 212 9.89 -6.50 17.06
CA GLU A 212 9.25 -5.22 17.33
C GLU A 212 9.03 -4.45 16.02
N LEU A 213 7.95 -3.68 15.91
CA LEU A 213 7.52 -3.07 14.64
C LEU A 213 8.59 -2.25 13.94
N THR A 214 9.33 -1.44 14.69
CA THR A 214 10.39 -0.60 14.13
C THR A 214 11.51 -1.46 13.55
N PHE A 215 11.94 -2.50 14.30
CA PHE A 215 12.94 -3.44 13.82
C PHE A 215 12.45 -4.27 12.64
N ALA A 216 11.17 -4.64 12.62
CA ALA A 216 10.59 -5.38 11.48
C ALA A 216 10.64 -4.56 10.20
N VAL A 217 10.26 -3.28 10.25
CA VAL A 217 10.32 -2.37 9.10
C VAL A 217 11.76 -2.17 8.63
N ASP A 218 12.68 -1.91 9.55
CA ASP A 218 14.10 -1.69 9.22
C ASP A 218 14.74 -2.96 8.64
N ASP A 219 14.45 -4.15 9.20
CA ASP A 219 15.00 -5.43 8.71
C ASP A 219 14.49 -5.77 7.31
N LEU A 220 13.20 -5.52 7.01
CA LEU A 220 12.63 -5.70 5.68
C LEU A 220 13.34 -4.81 4.64
N ILE A 221 13.52 -3.53 4.95
CA ILE A 221 14.21 -2.58 4.07
C ILE A 221 15.68 -2.98 3.90
N ASP A 222 16.37 -3.29 4.99
CA ASP A 222 17.77 -3.70 4.97
C ASP A 222 18.01 -4.95 4.14
N LYS A 223 17.10 -5.94 4.20
CA LYS A 223 17.16 -7.15 3.37
C LYS A 223 17.04 -6.82 1.89
N CYS A 224 16.10 -5.94 1.50
CA CYS A 224 16.00 -5.48 0.13
C CYS A 224 17.28 -4.80 -0.34
N VAL A 225 17.83 -3.88 0.47
CA VAL A 225 19.09 -3.17 0.15
C VAL A 225 20.26 -4.14 0.02
N LYS A 226 20.41 -5.11 0.92
CA LYS A 226 21.45 -6.15 0.88
C LYS A 226 21.32 -7.08 -0.33
N ARG A 227 20.11 -7.35 -0.78
CA ARG A 227 19.81 -8.16 -1.99
C ARG A 227 19.95 -7.38 -3.29
N GLY A 228 20.34 -6.12 -3.22
CA GLY A 228 20.64 -5.32 -4.39
C GLY A 228 19.94 -3.97 -4.44
N GLY A 229 18.78 -3.82 -3.75
CA GLY A 229 18.05 -2.56 -3.66
C GLY A 229 17.72 -1.95 -5.02
N VAL A 230 17.27 -2.77 -5.96
CA VAL A 230 17.13 -2.37 -7.38
C VAL A 230 16.01 -1.36 -7.61
N ASP A 231 15.08 -1.24 -6.64
CA ASP A 231 14.00 -0.27 -6.68
C ASP A 231 13.88 0.53 -5.38
N ASN A 232 12.95 1.50 -5.36
CA ASN A 232 12.48 2.14 -4.15
C ASN A 232 11.74 1.11 -3.30
N ILE A 233 11.86 1.19 -1.98
CA ILE A 233 11.27 0.24 -1.05
C ILE A 233 10.49 1.03 0.00
N SER A 234 9.19 0.86 0.06
CA SER A 234 8.32 1.46 1.07
C SER A 234 7.55 0.39 1.82
N VAL A 235 7.53 0.49 3.14
CA VAL A 235 6.88 -0.47 4.03
C VAL A 235 6.14 0.27 5.13
N ALA A 236 4.90 -0.16 5.40
CA ALA A 236 4.15 0.24 6.60
C ALA A 236 3.58 -1.00 7.27
N ILE A 237 3.72 -1.10 8.59
CA ILE A 237 3.18 -2.19 9.40
C ILE A 237 2.26 -1.60 10.47
N ILE A 238 1.04 -2.14 10.56
CA ILE A 238 0.08 -1.84 11.61
C ILE A 238 -0.10 -3.12 12.43
N LYS A 239 0.00 -3.00 13.76
CA LYS A 239 -0.29 -4.08 14.71
C LYS A 239 -1.55 -3.76 15.50
N ASN A 240 -2.47 -4.71 15.51
CA ASN A 240 -3.68 -4.67 16.31
C ASN A 240 -3.38 -5.22 17.71
N LEU A 241 -3.14 -4.32 18.67
CA LEU A 241 -2.98 -4.70 20.08
C LEU A 241 -4.36 -5.00 20.66
N ARG A 242 -4.74 -6.26 20.63
CA ARG A 242 -5.92 -6.71 21.38
C ARG A 242 -5.57 -6.65 22.86
N GLY A 243 -6.45 -6.09 23.66
CA GLY A 243 -6.31 -6.25 25.10
C GLY A 243 -6.23 -7.75 25.40
N ASP A 244 -5.22 -8.15 26.17
CA ASP A 244 -5.16 -9.49 26.73
C ASP A 244 -6.42 -9.69 27.57
N ASN A 245 -7.46 -10.23 26.96
CA ASN A 245 -8.51 -10.87 27.70
C ASN A 245 -7.92 -12.14 28.28
N HIS A 246 -7.22 -11.98 29.41
CA HIS A 246 -7.08 -13.05 30.38
C HIS A 246 -8.48 -13.34 30.94
N ASP A 247 -9.30 -13.99 30.16
CA ASP A 247 -10.46 -14.68 30.72
C ASP A 247 -9.95 -15.91 31.47
N LYS A 248 -10.11 -15.79 32.77
CA LYS A 248 -9.89 -16.82 33.79
C LYS A 248 -10.85 -17.99 33.60
#